data_fec491f40de6751fe14cd07e05c1cd0b
#
_entry.id   fec491f40de6751fe14cd07e05c1cd0b
#
_cell.length_a   1.000
_cell.length_b   1.000
_cell.length_c   1.000
_cell.angle_alpha   90.00
_cell.angle_beta   90.00
_cell.angle_gamma   90.00
#
_symmetry.space_group_name_H-M   'P 1'
#
loop_
_entity.id
_entity.type
_entity.pdbx_description
1 polymer ?
#
loop_
_entity_poly.entity_id
_entity_poly.type
_entity_poly.pdbx_seq_one_letter_code
_entity_poly.pdbx_strand_id
1 'polypeptide(L)'
;MLCEKVAWGGYLLIKTELLGDLLNRMVPDYWKRCEDYLIDGFEIMGYLPKKVPLRLASLLLNMFPEERKVFLREMRYSNKEKQLAYAYCHHVVADSQDIVGFKEALADIGMENAEDFLAFQDGLAYWDGDPSIKRAAEQNQRVYRRIIANREPMTLRELAVGGKDLTDRGYQGEAIKESLTRLLKRVYEYPEENKKDRLLSWLERETHGKTDLPKGN
;
A
#
# COMPACT_ATOMS: atom_id res chain seq x y z
N MET A 1 -3.90 13.04 -18.68
CA MET A 1 -3.15 12.72 -17.45
C MET A 1 -1.64 12.99 -17.53
N LEU A 2 -0.98 12.82 -18.65
CA LEU A 2 0.49 12.98 -18.75
C LEU A 2 0.96 14.39 -19.15
N CYS A 3 0.05 15.36 -19.27
CA CYS A 3 0.41 16.74 -19.60
C CYS A 3 1.01 17.50 -18.40
N GLU A 4 1.69 18.61 -18.67
CA GLU A 4 2.31 19.46 -17.65
C GLU A 4 1.28 20.22 -16.82
N LYS A 5 0.24 20.72 -17.46
CA LYS A 5 -0.82 21.51 -16.83
C LYS A 5 -2.04 20.65 -16.49
N VAL A 6 -1.82 19.49 -15.86
CA VAL A 6 -2.89 18.53 -15.60
C VAL A 6 -3.95 19.08 -14.66
N ALA A 7 -3.59 19.83 -13.62
CA ALA A 7 -4.52 20.46 -12.70
C ALA A 7 -5.47 21.44 -13.44
N TRP A 8 -4.94 22.27 -14.33
CA TRP A 8 -5.74 23.18 -15.14
C TRP A 8 -6.69 22.44 -16.10
N GLY A 9 -6.20 21.37 -16.74
CA GLY A 9 -7.04 20.52 -17.59
C GLY A 9 -8.17 19.85 -16.79
N GLY A 10 -7.88 19.37 -15.59
CA GLY A 10 -8.87 18.84 -14.66
C GLY A 10 -9.93 19.88 -14.27
N TYR A 11 -9.50 21.07 -13.90
CA TYR A 11 -10.39 22.18 -13.58
C TYR A 11 -11.35 22.51 -14.74
N LEU A 12 -10.85 22.54 -16.00
CA LEU A 12 -11.70 22.78 -17.16
C LEU A 12 -12.74 21.66 -17.37
N LEU A 13 -12.35 20.39 -17.18
CA LEU A 13 -13.26 19.24 -17.26
C LEU A 13 -14.36 19.30 -16.20
N ILE A 14 -14.04 19.81 -15.02
CA ILE A 14 -15.00 20.06 -13.94
C ILE A 14 -15.94 21.19 -14.32
N LYS A 15 -15.42 22.35 -14.71
CA LYS A 15 -16.20 23.54 -15.05
C LYS A 15 -17.15 23.36 -16.25
N THR A 16 -16.82 22.45 -17.17
CA THR A 16 -17.67 22.10 -18.31
C THR A 16 -18.65 20.97 -18.02
N GLU A 17 -18.69 20.47 -16.79
CA GLU A 17 -19.50 19.33 -16.33
C GLU A 17 -19.24 18.01 -17.07
N LEU A 18 -18.30 17.99 -18.03
CA LEU A 18 -17.97 16.81 -18.82
C LEU A 18 -17.45 15.66 -17.94
N LEU A 19 -16.70 16.01 -16.89
CA LEU A 19 -16.18 15.00 -15.96
C LEU A 19 -17.31 14.45 -15.07
N GLY A 20 -18.24 15.31 -14.66
CA GLY A 20 -19.40 14.92 -13.87
C GLY A 20 -20.27 13.90 -14.60
N ASP A 21 -20.60 14.18 -15.85
CA ASP A 21 -21.38 13.25 -16.68
C ASP A 21 -20.67 11.90 -16.88
N LEU A 22 -19.35 11.93 -17.12
CA LEU A 22 -18.56 10.72 -17.29
C LEU A 22 -18.53 9.89 -16.01
N LEU A 23 -18.26 10.52 -14.88
CA LEU A 23 -18.12 9.85 -13.59
C LEU A 23 -19.44 9.31 -13.06
N ASN A 24 -20.54 10.04 -13.22
CA ASN A 24 -21.88 9.57 -12.82
C ASN A 24 -22.35 8.35 -13.61
N ARG A 25 -21.87 8.17 -14.87
CA ARG A 25 -22.11 6.95 -15.63
C ARG A 25 -21.35 5.75 -15.08
N MET A 26 -20.17 5.99 -14.51
CA MET A 26 -19.32 4.93 -13.94
C MET A 26 -19.70 4.60 -12.50
N VAL A 27 -19.87 5.65 -11.69
CA VAL A 27 -20.18 5.55 -10.26
C VAL A 27 -21.34 6.52 -9.98
N PRO A 28 -22.59 6.02 -9.90
CA PRO A 28 -23.77 6.86 -9.69
C PRO A 28 -23.64 7.75 -8.44
N ASP A 29 -24.11 9.00 -8.58
CA ASP A 29 -24.07 10.03 -7.53
C ASP A 29 -22.67 10.41 -7.01
N TYR A 30 -21.59 9.89 -7.61
CA TYR A 30 -20.22 10.20 -7.19
C TYR A 30 -19.92 11.71 -7.33
N TRP A 31 -20.30 12.31 -8.45
CA TRP A 31 -20.07 13.72 -8.72
C TRP A 31 -20.61 14.65 -7.62
N LYS A 32 -21.84 14.44 -7.20
CA LYS A 32 -22.49 15.28 -6.16
C LYS A 32 -21.79 15.23 -4.81
N ARG A 33 -21.08 14.14 -4.52
CA ARG A 33 -20.39 13.94 -3.24
C ARG A 33 -18.93 14.40 -3.26
N CYS A 34 -18.32 14.41 -4.44
CA CYS A 34 -16.87 14.39 -4.55
C CYS A 34 -16.29 15.42 -5.53
N GLU A 35 -17.07 16.44 -5.96
CA GLU A 35 -16.57 17.48 -6.88
C GLU A 35 -15.30 18.14 -6.34
N ASP A 36 -15.31 18.57 -5.07
CA ASP A 36 -14.15 19.20 -4.43
C ASP A 36 -12.97 18.22 -4.33
N TYR A 37 -13.22 16.97 -3.99
CA TYR A 37 -12.16 15.95 -3.90
C TYR A 37 -11.50 15.61 -5.24
N LEU A 38 -12.22 15.81 -6.35
CA LEU A 38 -11.64 15.66 -7.69
C LEU A 38 -10.70 16.81 -8.03
N ILE A 39 -11.04 18.04 -7.58
CA ILE A 39 -10.14 19.18 -7.67
C ILE A 39 -8.83 18.86 -6.96
N ASP A 40 -8.91 18.40 -5.72
CA ASP A 40 -7.74 17.96 -4.94
C ASP A 40 -6.93 16.90 -5.68
N GLY A 41 -7.60 15.87 -6.24
CA GLY A 41 -6.94 14.82 -7.01
C GLY A 41 -6.16 15.35 -8.22
N PHE A 42 -6.69 16.34 -8.92
CA PHE A 42 -6.00 16.99 -10.04
C PHE A 42 -4.87 17.92 -9.58
N GLU A 43 -5.01 18.59 -8.44
CA GLU A 43 -3.94 19.39 -7.86
C GLU A 43 -2.78 18.52 -7.42
N ILE A 44 -3.04 17.42 -6.71
CA ILE A 44 -2.04 16.41 -6.31
C ILE A 44 -1.27 15.91 -7.53
N MET A 45 -1.93 15.66 -8.67
CA MET A 45 -1.26 15.24 -9.91
C MET A 45 -0.15 16.21 -10.35
N GLY A 46 -0.26 17.49 -10.01
CA GLY A 46 0.75 18.51 -10.31
C GLY A 46 2.09 18.23 -9.62
N TYR A 47 2.07 17.57 -8.49
CA TYR A 47 3.24 17.23 -7.68
C TYR A 47 3.77 15.81 -7.94
N LEU A 48 3.06 15.02 -8.76
CA LEU A 48 3.42 13.63 -9.04
C LEU A 48 4.21 13.49 -10.36
N PRO A 49 5.13 12.52 -10.43
CA PRO A 49 5.74 12.13 -11.68
C PRO A 49 4.70 11.85 -12.78
N LYS A 50 5.08 12.08 -14.04
CA LYS A 50 4.20 11.86 -15.20
C LYS A 50 4.04 10.37 -15.51
N LYS A 51 3.56 9.60 -14.54
CA LYS A 51 3.27 8.16 -14.65
C LYS A 51 1.79 7.92 -14.42
N VAL A 52 1.15 7.14 -15.31
CA VAL A 52 -0.28 6.85 -15.25
C VAL A 52 -0.71 6.30 -13.89
N PRO A 53 -0.07 5.26 -13.30
CA PRO A 53 -0.52 4.71 -12.03
C PRO A 53 -0.55 5.72 -10.90
N LEU A 54 0.47 6.59 -10.80
CA LEU A 54 0.55 7.61 -9.74
C LEU A 54 -0.58 8.64 -9.86
N ARG A 55 -0.74 9.17 -11.07
CA ARG A 55 -1.75 10.20 -11.34
C ARG A 55 -3.17 9.65 -11.34
N LEU A 56 -3.35 8.39 -11.67
CA LEU A 56 -4.62 7.72 -11.53
C LEU A 56 -4.97 7.50 -10.06
N ALA A 57 -3.98 7.10 -9.24
CA ALA A 57 -4.15 6.89 -7.80
C ALA A 57 -4.65 8.16 -7.08
N SER A 58 -4.18 9.36 -7.46
CA SER A 58 -4.65 10.60 -6.84
C SER A 58 -6.14 10.87 -7.05
N LEU A 59 -6.73 10.45 -8.18
CA LEU A 59 -8.17 10.55 -8.40
C LEU A 59 -8.98 9.53 -7.59
N LEU A 60 -8.34 8.44 -7.16
CA LEU A 60 -9.01 7.37 -6.41
C LEU A 60 -9.05 7.62 -4.91
N LEU A 61 -8.28 8.59 -4.39
CA LEU A 61 -8.06 8.78 -2.94
C LEU A 61 -9.36 8.85 -2.14
N ASN A 62 -10.30 9.62 -2.62
CA ASN A 62 -11.56 9.89 -1.93
C ASN A 62 -12.73 9.02 -2.40
N MET A 63 -12.45 8.00 -3.23
CA MET A 63 -13.43 6.98 -3.61
C MET A 63 -13.48 5.86 -2.57
N PHE A 64 -14.66 5.31 -2.31
CA PHE A 64 -14.77 4.08 -1.54
C PHE A 64 -14.11 2.90 -2.28
N PRO A 65 -13.61 1.86 -1.59
CA PRO A 65 -12.92 0.74 -2.22
C PRO A 65 -13.69 0.09 -3.37
N GLU A 66 -15.01 -0.06 -3.24
CA GLU A 66 -15.85 -0.63 -4.30
C GLU A 66 -16.01 0.32 -5.50
N GLU A 67 -16.10 1.62 -5.26
CA GLU A 67 -16.14 2.63 -6.31
C GLU A 67 -14.84 2.68 -7.10
N ARG A 68 -13.68 2.55 -6.42
CA ARG A 68 -12.36 2.45 -7.07
C ARG A 68 -12.32 1.30 -8.06
N LYS A 69 -12.85 0.12 -7.67
CA LYS A 69 -12.90 -1.05 -8.54
C LYS A 69 -13.77 -0.82 -9.77
N VAL A 70 -14.96 -0.24 -9.59
CA VAL A 70 -15.87 0.10 -10.69
C VAL A 70 -15.21 1.10 -11.64
N PHE A 71 -14.68 2.19 -11.11
CA PHE A 71 -14.00 3.23 -11.89
C PHE A 71 -12.83 2.65 -12.69
N LEU A 72 -11.95 1.89 -12.06
CA LEU A 72 -10.80 1.28 -12.74
C LEU A 72 -11.21 0.25 -13.81
N ARG A 73 -12.32 -0.47 -13.63
CA ARG A 73 -12.83 -1.40 -14.63
C ARG A 73 -13.19 -0.68 -15.92
N GLU A 74 -13.86 0.46 -15.82
CA GLU A 74 -14.33 1.24 -16.98
C GLU A 74 -13.18 1.99 -17.69
N MET A 75 -12.08 2.25 -16.99
CA MET A 75 -10.91 2.92 -17.57
C MET A 75 -10.13 2.01 -18.51
N ARG A 76 -9.76 2.53 -19.69
CA ARG A 76 -9.01 1.80 -20.73
C ARG A 76 -7.49 1.85 -20.49
N TYR A 77 -7.06 1.48 -19.28
CA TYR A 77 -5.65 1.30 -18.94
C TYR A 77 -5.30 -0.19 -18.85
N SER A 78 -4.01 -0.52 -18.90
CA SER A 78 -3.55 -1.89 -18.70
C SER A 78 -3.91 -2.40 -17.29
N ASN A 79 -4.05 -3.71 -17.15
CA ASN A 79 -4.34 -4.30 -15.83
C ASN A 79 -3.24 -3.97 -14.81
N LYS A 80 -1.97 -3.94 -15.25
CA LYS A 80 -0.85 -3.55 -14.39
C LYS A 80 -0.99 -2.13 -13.86
N GLU A 81 -1.31 -1.16 -14.73
CA GLU A 81 -1.50 0.24 -14.33
C GLU A 81 -2.66 0.39 -13.35
N LYS A 82 -3.78 -0.31 -13.60
CA LYS A 82 -4.95 -0.31 -12.72
C LYS A 82 -4.63 -0.89 -11.33
N GLN A 83 -3.93 -2.01 -11.29
CA GLN A 83 -3.53 -2.66 -10.05
C GLN A 83 -2.58 -1.78 -9.23
N LEU A 84 -1.58 -1.19 -9.87
CA LEU A 84 -0.67 -0.26 -9.19
C LEU A 84 -1.38 0.99 -8.67
N ALA A 85 -2.26 1.60 -9.48
CA ALA A 85 -3.03 2.77 -9.03
C ALA A 85 -3.91 2.43 -7.82
N TYR A 86 -4.57 1.27 -7.83
CA TYR A 86 -5.35 0.80 -6.69
C TYR A 86 -4.48 0.61 -5.46
N ALA A 87 -3.35 -0.10 -5.61
CA ALA A 87 -2.44 -0.40 -4.51
C ALA A 87 -1.83 0.88 -3.90
N TYR A 88 -1.36 1.82 -4.71
CA TYR A 88 -0.85 3.11 -4.22
C TYR A 88 -1.90 3.86 -3.40
N CYS A 89 -3.13 3.95 -3.90
CA CYS A 89 -4.21 4.61 -3.19
C CYS A 89 -4.65 3.85 -1.93
N HIS A 90 -4.60 2.51 -1.94
CA HIS A 90 -5.00 1.67 -0.81
C HIS A 90 -4.02 1.80 0.37
N HIS A 91 -2.73 1.84 0.07
CA HIS A 91 -1.67 1.83 1.09
C HIS A 91 -1.20 3.21 1.55
N VAL A 92 -1.68 4.28 0.92
CA VAL A 92 -1.21 5.64 1.24
C VAL A 92 -1.57 6.12 2.65
N VAL A 93 -2.65 5.58 3.22
CA VAL A 93 -3.22 5.98 4.52
C VAL A 93 -2.58 5.20 5.68
N ALA A 94 -1.56 4.37 5.44
CA ALA A 94 -0.90 3.63 6.50
C ALA A 94 -0.24 4.59 7.50
N ASP A 95 -0.51 4.35 8.79
CA ASP A 95 0.04 5.11 9.90
C ASP A 95 1.56 5.24 9.76
N SER A 96 2.04 6.46 9.85
CA SER A 96 3.45 6.86 9.67
C SER A 96 4.45 6.14 10.58
N GLN A 97 3.98 5.46 11.61
CA GLN A 97 4.82 4.74 12.57
C GLN A 97 4.79 3.23 12.36
N ASP A 98 3.92 2.74 11.50
CA ASP A 98 3.80 1.30 11.23
C ASP A 98 4.79 0.83 10.17
N ILE A 99 5.99 0.47 10.64
CA ILE A 99 7.06 -0.12 9.79
C ILE A 99 6.57 -1.42 9.14
N VAL A 100 5.79 -2.22 9.85
CA VAL A 100 5.28 -3.50 9.34
C VAL A 100 4.29 -3.24 8.22
N GLY A 101 3.31 -2.36 8.43
CA GLY A 101 2.33 -1.97 7.41
C GLY A 101 2.99 -1.36 6.17
N PHE A 102 4.02 -0.53 6.32
CA PHE A 102 4.78 0.00 5.18
C PHE A 102 5.49 -1.11 4.40
N LYS A 103 6.11 -2.09 5.08
CA LYS A 103 6.75 -3.22 4.40
C LYS A 103 5.72 -4.15 3.74
N GLU A 104 4.57 -4.36 4.35
CA GLU A 104 3.45 -5.08 3.72
C GLU A 104 2.97 -4.36 2.45
N ALA A 105 2.85 -3.03 2.49
CA ALA A 105 2.54 -2.23 1.31
C ALA A 105 3.58 -2.42 0.19
N LEU A 106 4.87 -2.35 0.52
CA LEU A 106 5.94 -2.59 -0.45
C LEU A 106 5.92 -4.01 -1.02
N ALA A 107 5.58 -5.01 -0.22
CA ALA A 107 5.46 -6.40 -0.67
C ALA A 107 4.28 -6.59 -1.64
N ASP A 108 3.15 -5.90 -1.42
CA ASP A 108 1.98 -5.93 -2.29
C ASP A 108 2.19 -5.16 -3.60
N ILE A 109 2.82 -3.99 -3.52
CA ILE A 109 3.13 -3.13 -4.67
C ILE A 109 4.26 -3.71 -5.54
N GLY A 110 5.19 -4.43 -4.94
CA GLY A 110 6.44 -4.90 -5.53
C GLY A 110 7.58 -3.89 -5.36
N MET A 111 8.73 -4.39 -4.96
CA MET A 111 9.92 -3.57 -4.66
C MET A 111 10.38 -2.73 -5.86
N GLU A 112 10.15 -3.20 -7.09
CA GLU A 112 10.45 -2.47 -8.32
C GLU A 112 9.60 -1.19 -8.51
N ASN A 113 8.49 -1.08 -7.80
CA ASN A 113 7.58 0.07 -7.84
C ASN A 113 7.67 0.94 -6.57
N ALA A 114 8.58 0.60 -5.65
CA ALA A 114 8.72 1.26 -4.35
C ALA A 114 9.03 2.76 -4.46
N GLU A 115 9.94 3.14 -5.38
CA GLU A 115 10.30 4.55 -5.61
C GLU A 115 9.10 5.37 -6.10
N ASP A 116 8.26 4.78 -6.94
CA ASP A 116 7.03 5.41 -7.39
C ASP A 116 6.04 5.60 -6.24
N PHE A 117 5.91 4.61 -5.37
CA PHE A 117 5.05 4.72 -4.19
C PHE A 117 5.54 5.80 -3.22
N LEU A 118 6.85 5.87 -2.98
CA LEU A 118 7.43 6.95 -2.17
C LEU A 118 7.21 8.33 -2.80
N ALA A 119 7.37 8.45 -4.13
CA ALA A 119 7.08 9.70 -4.83
C ALA A 119 5.59 10.09 -4.73
N PHE A 120 4.69 9.11 -4.66
CA PHE A 120 3.27 9.36 -4.43
C PHE A 120 3.02 9.93 -3.01
N GLN A 121 3.65 9.34 -2.00
CA GLN A 121 3.55 9.82 -0.60
C GLN A 121 4.15 11.23 -0.45
N ASP A 122 5.28 11.49 -1.09
CA ASP A 122 5.90 12.82 -1.07
C ASP A 122 5.02 13.88 -1.74
N GLY A 123 4.44 13.55 -2.90
CA GLY A 123 3.53 14.44 -3.61
C GLY A 123 2.29 14.79 -2.79
N LEU A 124 1.72 13.82 -2.08
CA LEU A 124 0.61 14.03 -1.14
C LEU A 124 1.03 14.90 0.04
N ALA A 125 2.16 14.58 0.66
CA ALA A 125 2.68 15.36 1.79
C ALA A 125 2.98 16.82 1.43
N TYR A 126 3.44 17.04 0.21
CA TYR A 126 3.69 18.40 -0.29
C TYR A 126 2.39 19.16 -0.54
N TRP A 127 1.39 18.51 -1.14
CA TRP A 127 0.10 19.13 -1.42
C TRP A 127 -0.69 19.43 -0.14
N ASP A 128 -0.80 18.47 0.78
CA ASP A 128 -1.57 18.59 2.02
C ASP A 128 -0.96 19.64 2.97
N GLY A 129 0.38 19.67 3.08
CA GLY A 129 1.11 20.58 3.96
C GLY A 129 1.08 20.19 5.44
N ASP A 130 0.37 19.14 5.85
CA ASP A 130 0.38 18.66 7.24
C ASP A 130 1.75 18.08 7.60
N PRO A 131 2.39 18.63 8.68
CA PRO A 131 3.68 18.13 9.14
C PRO A 131 3.66 16.65 9.55
N SER A 132 2.52 16.07 9.91
CA SER A 132 2.41 14.65 10.27
C SER A 132 2.54 13.76 9.04
N ILE A 133 1.87 14.10 7.95
CA ILE A 133 1.95 13.39 6.66
C ILE A 133 3.37 13.48 6.10
N LYS A 134 3.99 14.67 6.20
CA LYS A 134 5.37 14.84 5.78
C LYS A 134 6.34 13.97 6.57
N ARG A 135 6.20 13.94 7.91
CA ARG A 135 7.04 13.07 8.76
C ARG A 135 6.86 11.58 8.41
N ALA A 136 5.62 11.19 8.06
CA ALA A 136 5.31 9.85 7.60
C ALA A 136 6.08 9.49 6.33
N ALA A 137 5.98 10.33 5.31
CA ALA A 137 6.67 10.13 4.04
C ALA A 137 8.20 10.05 4.24
N GLU A 138 8.78 10.98 5.03
CA GLU A 138 10.20 10.96 5.37
C GLU A 138 10.62 9.68 6.11
N GLN A 139 9.80 9.18 7.05
CA GLN A 139 10.06 7.95 7.77
C GLN A 139 10.04 6.74 6.82
N ASN A 140 9.07 6.65 5.94
CA ASN A 140 8.97 5.59 4.94
C ASN A 140 10.18 5.58 3.99
N GLN A 141 10.67 6.75 3.58
CA GLN A 141 11.91 6.86 2.80
C GLN A 141 13.13 6.33 3.58
N ARG A 142 13.23 6.62 4.90
CA ARG A 142 14.32 6.10 5.74
C ARG A 142 14.25 4.59 5.86
N VAL A 143 13.05 4.04 6.08
CA VAL A 143 12.81 2.59 6.14
C VAL A 143 13.19 1.94 4.83
N TYR A 144 12.75 2.48 3.69
CA TYR A 144 13.10 1.95 2.36
C TYR A 144 14.61 1.92 2.14
N ARG A 145 15.32 3.03 2.44
CA ARG A 145 16.79 3.08 2.32
C ARG A 145 17.46 2.02 3.21
N ARG A 146 16.94 1.79 4.41
CA ARG A 146 17.44 0.74 5.31
C ARG A 146 17.23 -0.65 4.74
N ILE A 147 16.04 -0.93 4.18
CA ILE A 147 15.72 -2.21 3.52
C ILE A 147 16.74 -2.51 2.43
N ILE A 148 17.01 -1.54 1.55
CA ILE A 148 17.96 -1.70 0.44
C ILE A 148 19.38 -1.87 0.94
N ALA A 149 19.84 -1.01 1.87
CA ALA A 149 21.21 -1.04 2.39
C ALA A 149 21.53 -2.35 3.12
N ASN A 150 20.59 -2.85 3.91
CA ASN A 150 20.76 -4.04 4.73
C ASN A 150 20.29 -5.33 4.05
N ARG A 151 19.70 -5.23 2.84
CA ARG A 151 19.07 -6.37 2.15
C ARG A 151 18.08 -7.09 3.07
N GLU A 152 17.20 -6.30 3.72
CA GLU A 152 16.22 -6.86 4.65
C GLU A 152 15.25 -7.78 3.91
N PRO A 153 14.87 -8.92 4.51
CA PRO A 153 13.92 -9.85 3.89
C PRO A 153 12.55 -9.19 3.68
N MET A 154 12.03 -9.29 2.47
CA MET A 154 10.72 -8.73 2.06
C MET A 154 9.72 -9.82 1.66
N THR A 155 10.18 -11.05 1.45
CA THR A 155 9.35 -12.16 0.97
C THR A 155 9.50 -13.40 1.84
N LEU A 156 8.49 -14.30 1.78
CA LEU A 156 8.54 -15.59 2.48
C LEU A 156 9.75 -16.44 2.07
N ARG A 157 10.27 -16.26 0.84
CA ARG A 157 11.43 -17.01 0.33
C ARG A 157 12.76 -16.57 0.95
N GLU A 158 12.79 -15.37 1.49
CA GLU A 158 13.98 -14.78 2.12
C GLU A 158 14.04 -15.03 3.62
N LEU A 159 13.02 -15.71 4.18
CA LEU A 159 13.05 -16.16 5.56
C LEU A 159 14.08 -17.29 5.74
N ALA A 160 14.77 -17.28 6.88
CA ALA A 160 15.66 -18.36 7.28
C ALA A 160 14.93 -19.67 7.65
N VAL A 161 13.59 -19.65 7.68
CA VAL A 161 12.71 -20.79 7.94
C VAL A 161 11.79 -20.99 6.74
N GLY A 162 11.75 -22.23 6.23
CA GLY A 162 10.89 -22.61 5.12
C GLY A 162 9.77 -23.58 5.53
N GLY A 163 8.90 -23.89 4.57
CA GLY A 163 7.78 -24.81 4.79
C GLY A 163 8.24 -26.20 5.30
N LYS A 164 9.38 -26.70 4.83
CA LYS A 164 9.95 -27.98 5.30
C LYS A 164 10.28 -27.95 6.79
N ASP A 165 10.88 -26.87 7.28
CA ASP A 165 11.24 -26.74 8.69
C ASP A 165 10.01 -26.77 9.61
N LEU A 166 8.88 -26.26 9.12
CA LEU A 166 7.60 -26.28 9.83
C LEU A 166 6.93 -27.65 9.73
N THR A 167 7.01 -28.31 8.56
CA THR A 167 6.50 -29.68 8.37
C THR A 167 7.20 -30.66 9.32
N ASP A 168 8.54 -30.55 9.45
CA ASP A 168 9.34 -31.36 10.36
C ASP A 168 8.94 -31.17 11.84
N ARG A 169 8.21 -30.08 12.15
CA ARG A 169 7.64 -29.76 13.49
C ARG A 169 6.15 -30.06 13.60
N GLY A 170 5.57 -30.73 12.63
CA GLY A 170 4.18 -31.17 12.67
C GLY A 170 3.16 -30.15 12.14
N TYR A 171 3.58 -29.00 11.59
CA TYR A 171 2.69 -28.07 10.91
C TYR A 171 2.23 -28.65 9.58
N GLN A 172 0.96 -28.43 9.20
CA GLN A 172 0.38 -28.96 7.96
C GLN A 172 -0.53 -27.94 7.27
N GLY A 173 -0.64 -28.05 5.96
CA GLY A 173 -1.60 -27.29 5.15
C GLY A 173 -1.50 -25.79 5.36
N GLU A 174 -2.62 -25.15 5.67
CA GLU A 174 -2.72 -23.69 5.82
C GLU A 174 -1.93 -23.16 7.03
N ALA A 175 -1.77 -23.97 8.08
CA ALA A 175 -0.98 -23.60 9.26
C ALA A 175 0.49 -23.28 8.93
N ILE A 176 1.05 -23.90 7.89
CA ILE A 176 2.41 -23.58 7.42
C ILE A 176 2.44 -22.15 6.86
N LYS A 177 1.49 -21.81 5.98
CA LYS A 177 1.41 -20.49 5.36
C LYS A 177 1.18 -19.40 6.39
N GLU A 178 0.25 -19.61 7.31
CA GLU A 178 -0.02 -18.65 8.38
C GLU A 178 1.21 -18.44 9.27
N SER A 179 1.89 -19.52 9.65
CA SER A 179 3.11 -19.43 10.46
C SER A 179 4.22 -18.67 9.75
N LEU A 180 4.47 -18.97 8.45
CA LEU A 180 5.45 -18.23 7.65
C LEU A 180 5.08 -16.74 7.52
N THR A 181 3.80 -16.42 7.35
CA THR A 181 3.34 -15.03 7.29
C THR A 181 3.59 -14.31 8.63
N ARG A 182 3.32 -14.96 9.75
CA ARG A 182 3.61 -14.41 11.09
C ARG A 182 5.11 -14.20 11.31
N LEU A 183 5.94 -15.16 10.89
CA LEU A 183 7.39 -15.03 10.93
C LEU A 183 7.88 -13.88 10.06
N LEU A 184 7.32 -13.69 8.88
CA LEU A 184 7.68 -12.56 8.00
C LEU A 184 7.35 -11.22 8.66
N LYS A 185 6.17 -11.09 9.26
CA LYS A 185 5.80 -9.87 10.03
C LYS A 185 6.77 -9.61 11.18
N ARG A 186 7.18 -10.65 11.88
CA ARG A 186 8.20 -10.54 12.93
C ARG A 186 9.54 -10.03 12.36
N VAL A 187 9.96 -10.54 11.22
CA VAL A 187 11.20 -10.11 10.54
C VAL A 187 11.06 -8.68 9.96
N TYR A 188 9.85 -8.25 9.59
CA TYR A 188 9.63 -6.87 9.20
C TYR A 188 9.93 -5.90 10.34
N GLU A 189 9.55 -6.27 11.56
CA GLU A 189 9.78 -5.47 12.76
C GLU A 189 11.24 -5.58 13.24
N TYR A 190 11.78 -6.82 13.24
CA TYR A 190 13.13 -7.17 13.74
C TYR A 190 13.92 -7.95 12.69
N PRO A 191 14.50 -7.30 11.68
CA PRO A 191 15.20 -7.99 10.59
C PRO A 191 16.39 -8.84 11.04
N GLU A 192 17.05 -8.47 12.14
CA GLU A 192 18.17 -9.20 12.73
C GLU A 192 17.77 -10.55 13.34
N GLU A 193 16.49 -10.77 13.56
CA GLU A 193 15.94 -12.04 14.04
C GLU A 193 15.72 -13.07 12.91
N ASN A 194 15.98 -12.71 11.65
CA ASN A 194 15.91 -13.67 10.54
C ASN A 194 17.02 -14.72 10.62
N LYS A 195 16.96 -15.52 11.68
CA LYS A 195 17.83 -16.66 11.95
C LYS A 195 16.97 -17.86 12.32
N LYS A 196 17.24 -19.02 11.73
CA LYS A 196 16.40 -20.21 11.87
C LYS A 196 16.01 -20.50 13.31
N ASP A 197 17.02 -20.58 14.20
CA ASP A 197 16.79 -20.93 15.60
C ASP A 197 15.95 -19.87 16.34
N ARG A 198 16.17 -18.58 16.06
CA ARG A 198 15.41 -17.49 16.67
C ARG A 198 13.95 -17.51 16.24
N LEU A 199 13.70 -17.67 14.94
CA LEU A 199 12.36 -17.69 14.39
C LEU A 199 11.55 -18.89 14.88
N LEU A 200 12.17 -20.06 14.94
CA LEU A 200 11.51 -21.27 15.44
C LEU A 200 11.21 -21.17 16.93
N SER A 201 12.18 -20.70 17.74
CA SER A 201 11.97 -20.49 19.18
C SER A 201 10.89 -19.42 19.46
N TRP A 202 10.79 -18.39 18.62
CA TRP A 202 9.74 -17.39 18.74
C TRP A 202 8.37 -18.00 18.44
N LEU A 203 8.25 -18.81 17.37
CA LEU A 203 7.01 -19.46 16.98
C LEU A 203 6.50 -20.44 18.05
N GLU A 204 7.40 -21.20 18.66
CA GLU A 204 7.07 -22.14 19.74
C GLU A 204 6.51 -21.40 20.98
N ARG A 205 7.12 -20.31 21.38
CA ARG A 205 6.62 -19.47 22.50
C ARG A 205 5.23 -18.88 22.21
N GLU A 206 4.99 -18.43 21.01
CA GLU A 206 3.71 -17.88 20.59
C GLU A 206 2.59 -18.94 20.59
N THR A 207 2.91 -20.17 20.21
CA THR A 207 1.93 -21.27 20.20
C THR A 207 1.61 -21.76 21.62
N HIS A 208 2.58 -21.82 22.51
CA HIS A 208 2.37 -22.23 23.91
C HIS A 208 1.63 -21.14 24.73
N GLY A 209 1.95 -19.85 24.49
CA GLY A 209 1.27 -18.75 25.16
C GLY A 209 -0.24 -18.60 24.82
N LYS A 210 -0.69 -19.16 23.70
CA LYS A 210 -2.13 -19.19 23.34
C LYS A 210 -2.90 -20.37 23.95
N THR A 211 -2.20 -21.39 24.43
CA THR A 211 -2.84 -22.59 25.04
C THR A 211 -3.18 -22.37 26.52
N ASP A 212 -2.60 -21.37 27.17
CA ASP A 212 -2.78 -21.09 28.60
C ASP A 212 -3.89 -20.07 28.93
N LEU A 213 -4.72 -19.68 27.97
CA LEU A 213 -5.94 -18.91 28.29
C LEU A 213 -7.01 -19.87 28.84
N PRO A 214 -7.48 -19.70 30.11
CA PRO A 214 -8.50 -20.55 30.66
C PRO A 214 -9.75 -20.45 29.79
N LYS A 215 -10.24 -21.61 29.34
CA LYS A 215 -11.57 -21.71 28.74
C LYS A 215 -12.56 -21.26 29.85
N GLY A 216 -13.01 -20.01 29.73
CA GLY A 216 -14.04 -19.49 30.60
C GLY A 216 -15.30 -20.39 30.54
N ASN A 217 -15.76 -20.81 31.70
CA ASN A 217 -17.03 -21.47 31.92
C ASN A 217 -18.20 -20.60 31.50
#